data_d5c5ccce4b47b6d72ee3d8ec102ae8c0
#
_entry.id   d5c5ccce4b47b6d72ee3d8ec102ae8c0
#
_cell.length_a   1.000
_cell.length_b   1.000
_cell.length_c   1.000
_cell.angle_alpha   90.00
_cell.angle_beta   90.00
_cell.angle_gamma   90.00
#
_symmetry.space_group_name_H-M   'P 1'
#
loop_
_entity.id
_entity.type
_entity.pdbx_description
1 polymer ?
#
loop_
_entity_poly.entity_id
_entity_poly.type
_entity_poly.pdbx_seq_one_letter_code
_entity_poly.pdbx_strand_id
1 'polypeptide(L)'
;GGQQAMLADAQFFAQVHQQKAAGAVGVLAIPRGKAGLTEQSGLLIPRGGAGLIRSVVENAHVPVIETGVGNCHLYVDDSADLQMAASILYNGKTSRPSVCNALEKVLVHEAVAEAFLPVMAEQLAQKQVELRCCPRSEEILTRHGFAVVPASEEDWPREFLDYILGVRVVRDIDEAMSHIAAYSSGHSECIVTENYAAARAFTAQVDSAAVYVNASTRFTDGGEFGLGAEIGISTQKLHARGPLGLRELTSYKYEIRGKGQVR
;
A
#
# COMPACT_ATOMS: atom_id res chain seq x y z
N GLY A 1 4.23 31.75 -24.49
CA GLY A 1 3.83 30.44 -23.90
C GLY A 1 4.49 30.15 -22.56
N GLY A 2 5.70 30.62 -22.28
CA GLY A 2 6.42 30.29 -21.04
C GLY A 2 5.92 31.03 -19.79
N GLN A 3 5.50 32.28 -19.90
CA GLN A 3 5.00 33.06 -18.78
C GLN A 3 3.64 32.61 -18.25
N GLN A 4 2.76 32.10 -19.12
CA GLN A 4 1.47 31.55 -18.67
C GLN A 4 1.61 30.22 -17.93
N ALA A 5 2.56 29.36 -18.34
CA ALA A 5 2.86 28.13 -17.64
C ALA A 5 3.45 28.42 -16.24
N MET A 6 4.36 29.40 -16.13
CA MET A 6 4.93 29.83 -14.84
C MET A 6 3.88 30.39 -13.87
N LEU A 7 2.87 31.13 -14.36
CA LEU A 7 1.80 31.66 -13.52
C LEU A 7 0.85 30.57 -13.08
N ALA A 8 0.57 29.56 -13.91
CA ALA A 8 -0.25 28.42 -13.55
C ALA A 8 0.45 27.55 -12.48
N ASP A 9 1.76 27.32 -12.63
CA ASP A 9 2.55 26.57 -11.62
C ASP A 9 2.65 27.34 -10.30
N ALA A 10 2.85 28.66 -10.33
CA ALA A 10 2.89 29.50 -9.14
C ALA A 10 1.51 29.53 -8.42
N GLN A 11 0.42 29.60 -9.15
CA GLN A 11 -0.93 29.53 -8.59
C GLN A 11 -1.25 28.14 -8.04
N PHE A 12 -0.79 27.07 -8.69
CA PHE A 12 -0.91 25.71 -8.22
C PHE A 12 -0.15 25.51 -6.90
N PHE A 13 1.12 25.95 -6.82
CA PHE A 13 1.90 25.90 -5.58
C PHE A 13 1.27 26.76 -4.47
N ALA A 14 0.68 27.92 -4.80
CA ALA A 14 -0.04 28.73 -3.83
C ALA A 14 -1.31 28.04 -3.30
N GLN A 15 -2.05 27.34 -4.15
CA GLN A 15 -3.21 26.53 -3.74
C GLN A 15 -2.79 25.33 -2.87
N VAL A 16 -1.71 24.64 -3.22
CA VAL A 16 -1.14 23.55 -2.41
C VAL A 16 -0.66 24.07 -1.06
N HIS A 17 -0.08 25.29 -1.01
CA HIS A 17 0.30 25.96 0.25
C HIS A 17 -0.90 26.41 1.10
N GLN A 18 -2.01 26.82 0.49
CA GLN A 18 -3.23 27.19 1.24
C GLN A 18 -3.93 25.97 1.86
N GLN A 19 -3.80 24.79 1.29
CA GLN A 19 -4.29 23.54 1.89
C GLN A 19 -3.43 23.04 3.07
N LYS A 20 -2.28 23.66 3.35
CA LYS A 20 -1.42 23.37 4.52
C LYS A 20 -2.09 23.53 5.89
N ALA A 21 -3.23 24.19 5.98
CA ALA A 21 -3.94 24.40 7.24
C ALA A 21 -4.64 23.13 7.78
N ALA A 22 -4.70 22.02 7.05
CA ALA A 22 -5.45 20.83 7.41
C ALA A 22 -4.61 19.51 7.52
N GLY A 23 -3.31 19.61 7.76
CA GLY A 23 -2.46 18.41 7.93
C GLY A 23 -1.17 18.48 7.11
N ALA A 24 -0.12 17.80 7.56
CA ALA A 24 1.22 17.86 6.95
C ALA A 24 1.20 17.48 5.47
N VAL A 25 1.29 18.48 4.61
CA VAL A 25 1.30 18.35 3.16
C VAL A 25 2.70 18.69 2.64
N GLY A 26 3.34 17.78 1.94
CA GLY A 26 4.62 18.00 1.28
C GLY A 26 4.53 17.62 -0.20
N VAL A 27 5.03 18.48 -1.08
CA VAL A 27 5.32 18.12 -2.46
C VAL A 27 6.83 18.29 -2.63
N LEU A 28 7.53 17.20 -2.93
CA LEU A 28 8.93 17.25 -3.30
C LEU A 28 9.02 17.49 -4.81
N ALA A 29 9.67 18.58 -5.17
CA ALA A 29 9.92 18.92 -6.56
C ALA A 29 11.40 18.66 -6.88
N ILE A 30 11.69 17.87 -7.90
CA ILE A 30 13.04 17.59 -8.38
C ILE A 30 13.35 18.52 -9.56
N PRO A 31 14.30 19.48 -9.43
CA PRO A 31 14.61 20.44 -10.47
C PRO A 31 15.26 19.77 -11.69
N ARG A 32 15.03 20.31 -12.89
CA ARG A 32 15.77 19.96 -14.11
C ARG A 32 17.06 20.80 -14.22
N GLY A 33 18.24 20.17 -14.07
CA GLY A 33 19.53 20.75 -14.40
C GLY A 33 20.12 21.79 -13.44
N LYS A 34 21.32 22.32 -13.78
CA LYS A 34 22.11 23.20 -12.93
C LYS A 34 21.74 24.70 -12.99
N ALA A 35 20.90 25.11 -13.89
CA ALA A 35 20.57 26.52 -14.08
C ALA A 35 19.27 26.85 -13.37
N GLY A 36 19.38 27.58 -12.28
CA GLY A 36 18.25 28.23 -11.61
C GLY A 36 17.30 27.27 -10.90
N LEU A 37 17.47 27.13 -9.63
CA LEU A 37 16.60 26.34 -8.70
C LEU A 37 15.11 26.76 -8.72
N THR A 38 14.72 27.65 -9.59
CA THR A 38 13.40 28.30 -9.59
C THR A 38 12.55 28.02 -10.83
N GLU A 39 13.07 27.43 -11.91
CA GLU A 39 12.32 27.52 -13.16
C GLU A 39 11.61 26.27 -13.65
N GLN A 40 11.98 25.04 -13.32
CA GLN A 40 11.15 23.87 -13.68
C GLN A 40 11.48 22.62 -12.87
N SER A 41 10.52 22.14 -12.09
CA SER A 41 10.57 20.79 -11.54
C SER A 41 10.48 19.76 -12.66
N GLY A 42 11.33 18.73 -12.63
CA GLY A 42 11.29 17.63 -13.59
C GLY A 42 10.36 16.52 -13.19
N LEU A 43 9.97 16.48 -11.91
CA LEU A 43 9.17 15.42 -11.28
C LEU A 43 8.54 15.96 -10.00
N LEU A 44 7.31 15.51 -9.69
CA LEU A 44 6.63 15.79 -8.43
C LEU A 44 6.42 14.49 -7.66
N ILE A 45 6.59 14.54 -6.34
CA ILE A 45 6.26 13.45 -5.43
C ILE A 45 5.32 14.03 -4.36
N PRO A 46 4.00 13.96 -4.54
CA PRO A 46 3.04 14.47 -3.56
C PRO A 46 3.00 13.56 -2.34
N ARG A 47 2.91 14.18 -1.17
CA ARG A 47 2.74 13.47 0.09
C ARG A 47 1.60 14.10 0.89
N GLY A 48 0.59 13.31 1.23
CA GLY A 48 -0.60 13.77 1.95
C GLY A 48 -1.79 12.85 1.75
N GLY A 49 -2.98 13.31 2.10
CA GLY A 49 -4.22 12.55 1.89
C GLY A 49 -4.59 12.38 0.42
N ALA A 50 -5.45 11.39 0.12
CA ALA A 50 -5.85 11.01 -1.23
C ALA A 50 -6.35 12.18 -2.10
N GLY A 51 -7.08 13.14 -1.51
CA GLY A 51 -7.56 14.32 -2.24
C GLY A 51 -6.46 15.23 -2.77
N LEU A 52 -5.37 15.42 -1.98
CA LEU A 52 -4.22 16.19 -2.44
C LEU A 52 -3.48 15.44 -3.56
N ILE A 53 -3.21 14.16 -3.37
CA ILE A 53 -2.49 13.35 -4.36
C ILE A 53 -3.24 13.39 -5.69
N ARG A 54 -4.55 13.18 -5.67
CA ARG A 54 -5.41 13.29 -6.86
C ARG A 54 -5.32 14.67 -7.51
N SER A 55 -5.43 15.74 -6.72
CA SER A 55 -5.34 17.11 -7.25
C SER A 55 -3.98 17.39 -7.90
N VAL A 56 -2.88 16.87 -7.34
CA VAL A 56 -1.54 17.01 -7.94
C VAL A 56 -1.47 16.24 -9.26
N VAL A 57 -1.95 15.00 -9.29
CA VAL A 57 -1.92 14.13 -10.48
C VAL A 57 -2.73 14.75 -11.63
N GLU A 58 -3.93 15.27 -11.34
CA GLU A 58 -4.83 15.84 -12.34
C GLU A 58 -4.36 17.18 -12.90
N ASN A 59 -3.59 17.96 -12.13
CA ASN A 59 -3.21 19.32 -12.50
C ASN A 59 -1.70 19.50 -12.81
N ALA A 60 -0.88 18.47 -12.62
CA ALA A 60 0.56 18.58 -12.87
C ALA A 60 0.86 18.55 -14.37
N HIS A 61 1.82 19.42 -14.79
CA HIS A 61 2.36 19.45 -16.15
C HIS A 61 3.68 18.66 -16.29
N VAL A 62 4.11 18.01 -15.23
CA VAL A 62 5.31 17.16 -15.16
C VAL A 62 4.96 15.80 -14.59
N PRO A 63 5.77 14.77 -14.82
CA PRO A 63 5.53 13.46 -14.22
C PRO A 63 5.33 13.52 -12.70
N VAL A 64 4.39 12.74 -12.20
CA VAL A 64 4.10 12.62 -10.77
C VAL A 64 4.35 11.18 -10.35
N ILE A 65 5.14 10.99 -9.30
CA ILE A 65 5.24 9.70 -8.61
C ILE A 65 4.27 9.74 -7.44
N GLU A 66 3.20 8.96 -7.54
CA GLU A 66 2.20 8.88 -6.50
C GLU A 66 2.69 8.00 -5.34
N THR A 67 2.57 8.52 -4.13
CA THR A 67 2.62 7.71 -2.92
C THR A 67 1.19 7.32 -2.58
N GLY A 68 0.82 6.09 -2.92
CA GLY A 68 -0.57 5.66 -3.01
C GLY A 68 -1.26 5.39 -1.67
N VAL A 69 -2.56 5.14 -1.78
CA VAL A 69 -3.44 4.56 -0.76
C VAL A 69 -3.03 3.11 -0.50
N GLY A 70 -3.11 2.64 0.75
CA GLY A 70 -2.67 1.30 1.14
C GLY A 70 -3.83 0.36 1.49
N ASN A 71 -4.64 -0.09 0.52
CA ASN A 71 -5.63 -1.14 0.75
C ASN A 71 -4.99 -2.53 0.71
N CYS A 72 -4.23 -2.86 1.77
CA CYS A 72 -3.42 -4.08 1.86
C CYS A 72 -4.25 -5.29 2.30
N HIS A 73 -3.96 -6.46 1.71
CA HIS A 73 -4.65 -7.71 2.00
C HIS A 73 -3.73 -8.77 2.61
N LEU A 74 -4.30 -9.57 3.50
CA LEU A 74 -3.73 -10.83 3.96
C LEU A 74 -4.61 -11.98 3.46
N TYR A 75 -4.05 -12.95 2.78
CA TYR A 75 -4.72 -14.21 2.45
C TYR A 75 -4.21 -15.33 3.37
N VAL A 76 -5.12 -16.00 4.04
CA VAL A 76 -4.86 -17.18 4.87
C VAL A 76 -5.26 -18.42 4.07
N ASP A 77 -4.27 -19.16 3.61
CA ASP A 77 -4.40 -20.34 2.76
C ASP A 77 -4.89 -21.57 3.53
N ASP A 78 -5.36 -22.61 2.85
CA ASP A 78 -5.82 -23.85 3.46
C ASP A 78 -4.72 -24.60 4.26
N SER A 79 -3.47 -24.41 3.85
CA SER A 79 -2.28 -24.99 4.49
C SER A 79 -1.59 -24.06 5.49
N ALA A 80 -2.23 -22.95 5.89
CA ALA A 80 -1.62 -21.96 6.76
C ALA A 80 -1.41 -22.49 8.18
N ASP A 81 -0.30 -22.12 8.82
CA ASP A 81 -0.21 -22.11 10.29
C ASP A 81 -1.10 -20.98 10.82
N LEU A 82 -2.20 -21.37 11.49
CA LEU A 82 -3.23 -20.44 11.91
C LEU A 82 -2.76 -19.50 13.05
N GLN A 83 -1.81 -19.93 13.87
CA GLN A 83 -1.24 -19.09 14.93
C GLN A 83 -0.31 -18.04 14.33
N MET A 84 0.50 -18.43 13.35
CA MET A 84 1.32 -17.50 12.57
C MET A 84 0.42 -16.48 11.84
N ALA A 85 -0.64 -16.95 11.19
CA ALA A 85 -1.58 -16.08 10.47
C ALA A 85 -2.24 -15.06 11.42
N ALA A 86 -2.69 -15.49 12.60
CA ALA A 86 -3.29 -14.61 13.60
C ALA A 86 -2.28 -13.56 14.12
N SER A 87 -1.04 -13.96 14.36
CA SER A 87 0.03 -13.06 14.81
C SER A 87 0.39 -12.01 13.75
N ILE A 88 0.53 -12.42 12.48
CA ILE A 88 0.80 -11.52 11.35
C ILE A 88 -0.36 -10.54 11.17
N LEU A 89 -1.60 -11.03 11.20
CA LEU A 89 -2.79 -10.20 11.07
C LEU A 89 -2.89 -9.18 12.20
N TYR A 90 -2.71 -9.62 13.45
CA TYR A 90 -2.76 -8.74 14.62
C TYR A 90 -1.70 -7.62 14.49
N ASN A 91 -0.45 -7.97 14.19
CA ASN A 91 0.60 -6.99 13.95
C ASN A 91 0.26 -6.06 12.79
N GLY A 92 -0.15 -6.62 11.65
CA GLY A 92 -0.46 -5.86 10.43
C GLY A 92 -1.59 -4.85 10.62
N LYS A 93 -2.63 -5.19 11.40
CA LYS A 93 -3.77 -4.30 11.65
C LYS A 93 -3.58 -3.35 12.83
N THR A 94 -2.94 -3.81 13.92
CA THR A 94 -3.04 -3.09 15.20
C THR A 94 -1.79 -2.31 15.60
N SER A 95 -0.63 -2.58 14.99
CA SER A 95 0.60 -1.86 15.35
C SER A 95 0.52 -0.36 15.02
N ARG A 96 -0.07 0.00 13.89
CA ARG A 96 -0.35 1.39 13.48
C ARG A 96 -1.37 1.41 12.34
N PRO A 97 -2.69 1.48 12.63
CA PRO A 97 -3.74 1.32 11.62
C PRO A 97 -3.78 2.45 10.58
N SER A 98 -3.26 3.64 10.92
CA SER A 98 -3.36 4.84 10.07
C SER A 98 -2.22 5.00 9.05
N VAL A 99 -1.49 3.92 8.72
CA VAL A 99 -0.42 3.95 7.71
C VAL A 99 -0.74 3.05 6.53
N CYS A 100 -0.21 3.41 5.36
CA CYS A 100 -0.53 2.78 4.08
C CYS A 100 -0.16 1.29 3.97
N ASN A 101 0.76 0.77 4.79
CA ASN A 101 1.13 -0.64 4.82
C ASN A 101 0.39 -1.45 5.90
N ALA A 102 -0.58 -0.84 6.62
CA ALA A 102 -1.44 -1.57 7.54
C ALA A 102 -2.43 -2.46 6.77
N LEU A 103 -2.79 -3.60 7.37
CA LEU A 103 -3.80 -4.47 6.78
C LEU A 103 -5.19 -3.83 6.85
N GLU A 104 -5.89 -3.90 5.72
CA GLU A 104 -7.25 -3.41 5.57
C GLU A 104 -8.26 -4.53 5.33
N LYS A 105 -7.77 -5.65 4.76
CA LYS A 105 -8.59 -6.82 4.44
C LYS A 105 -7.89 -8.11 4.84
N VAL A 106 -8.69 -9.08 5.30
CA VAL A 106 -8.28 -10.47 5.43
C VAL A 106 -9.20 -11.36 4.59
N LEU A 107 -8.56 -12.16 3.74
CA LEU A 107 -9.20 -13.19 2.93
C LEU A 107 -8.85 -14.54 3.55
N VAL A 108 -9.85 -15.37 3.84
CA VAL A 108 -9.64 -16.64 4.52
C VAL A 108 -10.17 -17.77 3.66
N HIS A 109 -9.33 -18.77 3.39
CA HIS A 109 -9.76 -19.96 2.67
C HIS A 109 -10.89 -20.67 3.42
N GLU A 110 -11.92 -21.11 2.70
CA GLU A 110 -13.13 -21.70 3.33
C GLU A 110 -12.83 -22.91 4.21
N ALA A 111 -11.83 -23.71 3.85
CA ALA A 111 -11.45 -24.91 4.61
C ALA A 111 -10.92 -24.61 6.02
N VAL A 112 -10.35 -23.43 6.24
CA VAL A 112 -9.79 -23.03 7.55
C VAL A 112 -10.61 -21.95 8.26
N ALA A 113 -11.64 -21.42 7.60
CA ALA A 113 -12.42 -20.30 8.12
C ALA A 113 -13.07 -20.59 9.49
N GLU A 114 -13.64 -21.77 9.69
CA GLU A 114 -14.25 -22.17 10.96
C GLU A 114 -13.25 -22.21 12.13
N ALA A 115 -12.02 -22.62 11.86
CA ALA A 115 -10.97 -22.69 12.88
C ALA A 115 -10.26 -21.33 13.09
N PHE A 116 -10.03 -20.56 12.02
CA PHE A 116 -9.24 -19.35 12.08
C PHE A 116 -10.00 -18.11 12.56
N LEU A 117 -11.24 -17.91 12.07
CA LEU A 117 -11.97 -16.67 12.32
C LEU A 117 -12.21 -16.38 13.81
N PRO A 118 -12.59 -17.36 14.66
CA PRO A 118 -12.74 -17.12 16.10
C PRO A 118 -11.42 -16.74 16.79
N VAL A 119 -10.30 -17.38 16.43
CA VAL A 119 -8.96 -17.09 16.97
C VAL A 119 -8.52 -15.68 16.61
N MET A 120 -8.70 -15.30 15.36
CA MET A 120 -8.43 -13.95 14.86
C MET A 120 -9.27 -12.90 15.62
N ALA A 121 -10.58 -13.13 15.74
CA ALA A 121 -11.50 -12.18 16.36
C ALA A 121 -11.19 -11.97 17.85
N GLU A 122 -10.85 -13.03 18.59
CA GLU A 122 -10.44 -12.93 19.99
C GLU A 122 -9.20 -12.04 20.17
N GLN A 123 -8.19 -12.19 19.32
CA GLN A 123 -7.00 -11.34 19.37
C GLN A 123 -7.31 -9.87 19.03
N LEU A 124 -8.08 -9.63 17.96
CA LEU A 124 -8.44 -8.29 17.52
C LEU A 124 -9.37 -7.56 18.49
N ALA A 125 -10.19 -8.28 19.26
CA ALA A 125 -11.05 -7.73 20.30
C ALA A 125 -10.26 -6.97 21.38
N GLN A 126 -8.99 -7.35 21.64
CA GLN A 126 -8.11 -6.64 22.58
C GLN A 126 -7.87 -5.19 22.19
N LYS A 127 -8.01 -4.87 20.90
CA LYS A 127 -7.88 -3.50 20.32
C LYS A 127 -9.21 -2.95 19.82
N GLN A 128 -10.32 -3.62 20.13
CA GLN A 128 -11.65 -3.20 19.71
C GLN A 128 -11.76 -2.99 18.19
N VAL A 129 -11.12 -3.86 17.40
CA VAL A 129 -11.18 -3.77 15.93
C VAL A 129 -12.59 -4.13 15.46
N GLU A 130 -13.24 -3.23 14.73
CA GLU A 130 -14.51 -3.49 14.05
C GLU A 130 -14.29 -4.45 12.88
N LEU A 131 -15.05 -5.53 12.84
CA LEU A 131 -14.98 -6.52 11.78
C LEU A 131 -16.14 -6.32 10.79
N ARG A 132 -15.83 -5.96 9.55
CA ARG A 132 -16.79 -5.87 8.45
C ARG A 132 -16.76 -7.16 7.64
N CYS A 133 -17.82 -7.94 7.78
CA CYS A 133 -17.85 -9.35 7.42
C CYS A 133 -18.68 -9.62 6.17
N CYS A 134 -18.16 -10.45 5.26
CA CYS A 134 -19.01 -11.07 4.24
C CYS A 134 -20.02 -12.04 4.90
N PRO A 135 -21.12 -12.45 4.23
CA PRO A 135 -22.14 -13.28 4.83
C PRO A 135 -21.62 -14.56 5.52
N ARG A 136 -20.60 -15.21 4.92
CA ARG A 136 -20.04 -16.44 5.49
C ARG A 136 -19.19 -16.17 6.75
N SER A 137 -18.37 -15.14 6.76
CA SER A 137 -17.60 -14.77 7.95
C SER A 137 -18.51 -14.23 9.07
N GLU A 138 -19.57 -13.49 8.72
CA GLU A 138 -20.59 -13.04 9.66
C GLU A 138 -21.29 -14.21 10.36
N GLU A 139 -21.75 -15.20 9.60
CA GLU A 139 -22.37 -16.42 10.13
C GLU A 139 -21.47 -17.12 11.15
N ILE A 140 -20.19 -17.33 10.80
CA ILE A 140 -19.22 -18.01 11.66
C ILE A 140 -19.00 -17.23 12.95
N LEU A 141 -18.65 -15.95 12.83
CA LEU A 141 -18.28 -15.10 13.96
C LEU A 141 -19.47 -14.85 14.92
N THR A 142 -20.66 -14.62 14.36
CA THR A 142 -21.88 -14.43 15.18
C THR A 142 -22.23 -15.69 15.98
N ARG A 143 -22.09 -16.87 15.38
CA ARG A 143 -22.29 -18.15 16.07
C ARG A 143 -21.30 -18.35 17.23
N HIS A 144 -20.09 -17.79 17.14
CA HIS A 144 -19.08 -17.78 18.19
C HIS A 144 -19.25 -16.61 19.19
N GLY A 145 -20.30 -15.79 19.07
CA GLY A 145 -20.62 -14.71 19.99
C GLY A 145 -19.89 -13.38 19.75
N PHE A 146 -19.22 -13.21 18.61
CA PHE A 146 -18.60 -11.95 18.26
C PHE A 146 -19.59 -10.99 17.61
N ALA A 147 -19.54 -9.72 18.00
CA ALA A 147 -20.26 -8.65 17.34
C ALA A 147 -19.51 -8.25 16.04
N VAL A 148 -20.21 -8.24 14.93
CA VAL A 148 -19.66 -7.89 13.62
C VAL A 148 -20.60 -6.96 12.87
N VAL A 149 -20.11 -6.29 11.83
CA VAL A 149 -20.86 -5.43 10.92
C VAL A 149 -20.91 -6.11 9.54
N PRO A 150 -22.07 -6.23 8.90
CA PRO A 150 -22.14 -6.72 7.52
C PRO A 150 -21.33 -5.80 6.60
N ALA A 151 -20.46 -6.37 5.78
CA ALA A 151 -19.70 -5.61 4.81
C ALA A 151 -20.58 -5.21 3.61
N SER A 152 -20.37 -4.00 3.11
CA SER A 152 -20.92 -3.54 1.83
C SER A 152 -19.89 -3.66 0.71
N GLU A 153 -20.32 -3.57 -0.55
CA GLU A 153 -19.40 -3.58 -1.69
C GLU A 153 -18.41 -2.40 -1.67
N GLU A 154 -18.79 -1.29 -1.04
CA GLU A 154 -17.94 -0.10 -0.89
C GLU A 154 -16.81 -0.31 0.13
N ASP A 155 -16.92 -1.31 1.00
CA ASP A 155 -15.89 -1.61 2.00
C ASP A 155 -14.66 -2.30 1.38
N TRP A 156 -14.81 -3.03 0.27
CA TRP A 156 -13.71 -3.79 -0.32
C TRP A 156 -12.61 -2.90 -0.91
N PRO A 157 -12.89 -1.84 -1.67
CA PRO A 157 -11.87 -0.92 -2.18
C PRO A 157 -11.41 0.13 -1.17
N ARG A 158 -12.08 0.24 0.01
CA ARG A 158 -11.85 1.31 0.96
C ARG A 158 -10.63 1.06 1.84
N GLU A 159 -9.72 2.03 1.94
CA GLU A 159 -8.73 2.13 3.00
C GLU A 159 -9.38 2.77 4.23
N PHE A 160 -9.48 2.03 5.34
CA PHE A 160 -10.17 2.51 6.55
C PHE A 160 -9.29 3.44 7.39
N LEU A 161 -7.98 3.16 7.45
CA LEU A 161 -7.00 3.92 8.25
C LEU A 161 -7.31 3.91 9.76
N ASP A 162 -8.09 2.96 10.22
CA ASP A 162 -8.60 2.85 11.59
C ASP A 162 -8.63 1.39 12.04
N TYR A 163 -9.05 1.13 13.26
CA TYR A 163 -9.31 -0.20 13.81
C TYR A 163 -10.57 -0.82 13.19
N ILE A 164 -10.59 -0.91 11.88
CA ILE A 164 -11.64 -1.54 11.06
C ILE A 164 -10.96 -2.51 10.10
N LEU A 165 -11.49 -3.72 9.97
CA LEU A 165 -10.95 -4.77 9.11
C LEU A 165 -12.07 -5.41 8.28
N GLY A 166 -11.92 -5.46 6.97
CA GLY A 166 -12.76 -6.25 6.09
C GLY A 166 -12.39 -7.73 6.17
N VAL A 167 -13.37 -8.59 6.36
CA VAL A 167 -13.19 -10.05 6.54
C VAL A 167 -14.00 -10.79 5.48
N ARG A 168 -13.33 -11.52 4.61
CA ARG A 168 -13.97 -12.30 3.54
C ARG A 168 -13.51 -13.74 3.55
N VAL A 169 -14.45 -14.69 3.50
CA VAL A 169 -14.18 -16.09 3.19
C VAL A 169 -14.15 -16.25 1.67
N VAL A 170 -13.13 -16.93 1.19
CA VAL A 170 -12.92 -17.24 -0.24
C VAL A 170 -12.79 -18.75 -0.41
N ARG A 171 -13.17 -19.26 -1.57
CA ARG A 171 -13.13 -20.71 -1.86
C ARG A 171 -11.72 -21.26 -1.97
N ASP A 172 -10.83 -20.48 -2.60
CA ASP A 172 -9.50 -20.89 -2.98
C ASP A 172 -8.58 -19.68 -3.21
N ILE A 173 -7.32 -19.97 -3.53
CA ILE A 173 -6.29 -18.96 -3.84
C ILE A 173 -6.65 -18.13 -5.07
N ASP A 174 -7.34 -18.71 -6.07
CA ASP A 174 -7.68 -17.99 -7.31
C ASP A 174 -8.75 -16.94 -7.05
N GLU A 175 -9.74 -17.22 -6.19
CA GLU A 175 -10.71 -16.23 -5.75
C GLU A 175 -10.03 -15.14 -4.90
N ALA A 176 -9.08 -15.50 -4.04
CA ALA A 176 -8.30 -14.54 -3.25
C ALA A 176 -7.53 -13.59 -4.16
N MET A 177 -6.78 -14.11 -5.14
CA MET A 177 -6.02 -13.29 -6.09
C MET A 177 -6.94 -12.43 -6.97
N SER A 178 -8.10 -12.95 -7.36
CA SER A 178 -9.10 -12.18 -8.12
C SER A 178 -9.66 -11.01 -7.30
N HIS A 179 -9.94 -11.23 -6.02
CA HIS A 179 -10.35 -10.17 -5.10
C HIS A 179 -9.26 -9.10 -4.93
N ILE A 180 -8.02 -9.52 -4.71
CA ILE A 180 -6.87 -8.62 -4.62
C ILE A 180 -6.73 -7.80 -5.91
N ALA A 181 -6.80 -8.44 -7.07
CA ALA A 181 -6.70 -7.75 -8.36
C ALA A 181 -7.81 -6.70 -8.57
N ALA A 182 -9.01 -6.95 -8.03
CA ALA A 182 -10.15 -6.04 -8.16
C ALA A 182 -10.10 -4.84 -7.19
N TYR A 183 -9.61 -5.06 -5.96
CA TYR A 183 -9.81 -4.10 -4.86
C TYR A 183 -8.51 -3.57 -4.23
N SER A 184 -7.35 -4.22 -4.45
CA SER A 184 -6.09 -3.73 -3.92
C SER A 184 -5.66 -2.41 -4.55
N SER A 185 -4.96 -1.62 -3.77
CA SER A 185 -4.23 -0.44 -4.26
C SER A 185 -2.88 -0.80 -4.92
N GLY A 186 -2.49 -2.08 -4.94
CA GLY A 186 -1.19 -2.54 -5.41
C GLY A 186 -0.03 -2.20 -4.49
N HIS A 187 -0.30 -1.98 -3.20
CA HIS A 187 0.70 -1.56 -2.22
C HIS A 187 1.45 -2.76 -1.61
N SER A 188 0.80 -3.52 -0.75
CA SER A 188 1.43 -4.64 -0.03
C SER A 188 0.43 -5.76 0.22
N GLU A 189 0.75 -6.95 -0.25
CA GLU A 189 -0.11 -8.12 -0.11
C GLU A 189 0.65 -9.26 0.53
N CYS A 190 -0.02 -10.07 1.33
CA CYS A 190 0.58 -11.20 2.01
C CYS A 190 -0.25 -12.47 1.83
N ILE A 191 0.43 -13.60 1.66
CA ILE A 191 -0.14 -14.94 1.84
C ILE A 191 0.50 -15.58 3.07
N VAL A 192 -0.32 -16.25 3.90
CA VAL A 192 0.19 -17.18 4.92
C VAL A 192 -0.12 -18.60 4.47
N THR A 193 0.92 -19.39 4.26
CA THR A 193 0.84 -20.75 3.71
C THR A 193 2.08 -21.57 4.03
N GLU A 194 1.92 -22.87 4.24
CA GLU A 194 3.01 -23.86 4.28
C GLU A 194 3.18 -24.56 2.92
N ASN A 195 2.33 -24.24 1.92
CA ASN A 195 2.39 -24.83 0.58
C ASN A 195 3.30 -23.98 -0.32
N TYR A 196 4.45 -24.54 -0.71
CA TYR A 196 5.40 -23.89 -1.60
C TYR A 196 4.80 -23.51 -2.97
N ALA A 197 3.92 -24.36 -3.53
CA ALA A 197 3.29 -24.09 -4.83
C ALA A 197 2.32 -22.89 -4.73
N ALA A 198 1.53 -22.81 -3.65
CA ALA A 198 0.65 -21.68 -3.36
C ALA A 198 1.45 -20.39 -3.18
N ALA A 199 2.54 -20.43 -2.39
CA ALA A 199 3.41 -19.28 -2.19
C ALA A 199 3.99 -18.76 -3.51
N ARG A 200 4.47 -19.67 -4.39
CA ARG A 200 4.98 -19.30 -5.72
C ARG A 200 3.90 -18.75 -6.64
N ALA A 201 2.72 -19.34 -6.67
CA ALA A 201 1.61 -18.86 -7.49
C ALA A 201 1.20 -17.44 -7.08
N PHE A 202 1.03 -17.22 -5.77
CA PHE A 202 0.66 -15.92 -5.22
C PHE A 202 1.70 -14.84 -5.54
N THR A 203 2.99 -15.10 -5.27
CA THR A 203 4.05 -14.12 -5.51
C THR A 203 4.30 -13.83 -6.99
N ALA A 204 3.97 -14.77 -7.89
CA ALA A 204 4.10 -14.59 -9.33
C ALA A 204 2.92 -13.82 -9.96
N GLN A 205 1.71 -13.97 -9.41
CA GLN A 205 0.49 -13.45 -10.03
C GLN A 205 -0.01 -12.14 -9.37
N VAL A 206 0.23 -11.94 -8.07
CA VAL A 206 -0.17 -10.71 -7.39
C VAL A 206 0.77 -9.57 -7.77
N ASP A 207 0.21 -8.56 -8.46
CA ASP A 207 0.97 -7.43 -8.99
C ASP A 207 0.92 -6.23 -8.04
N SER A 208 1.53 -6.37 -6.85
CA SER A 208 1.69 -5.30 -5.87
C SER A 208 3.15 -4.88 -5.71
N ALA A 209 3.39 -3.70 -5.13
CA ALA A 209 4.74 -3.17 -4.92
C ALA A 209 5.58 -4.04 -3.97
N ALA A 210 4.93 -4.66 -2.99
CA ALA A 210 5.53 -5.66 -2.11
C ALA A 210 4.58 -6.85 -1.94
N VAL A 211 5.10 -8.07 -2.13
CA VAL A 211 4.35 -9.32 -1.96
C VAL A 211 5.09 -10.20 -0.98
N TYR A 212 4.38 -10.60 0.08
CA TYR A 212 4.94 -11.31 1.22
C TYR A 212 4.43 -12.75 1.30
N VAL A 213 5.29 -13.62 1.76
CA VAL A 213 4.94 -14.96 2.22
C VAL A 213 5.31 -15.04 3.70
N ASN A 214 4.33 -15.34 4.55
CA ASN A 214 4.52 -15.57 5.98
C ASN A 214 5.19 -14.40 6.74
N ALA A 215 4.91 -13.16 6.32
CA ALA A 215 5.46 -11.97 6.98
C ALA A 215 4.46 -10.81 6.95
N SER A 216 4.55 -9.92 7.92
CA SER A 216 3.68 -8.75 8.04
C SER A 216 3.93 -7.73 6.93
N THR A 217 2.86 -7.17 6.36
CA THR A 217 2.93 -6.05 5.41
C THR A 217 3.57 -4.79 6.00
N ARG A 218 3.66 -4.72 7.34
CA ARG A 218 4.33 -3.63 8.07
C ARG A 218 5.81 -3.50 7.76
N PHE A 219 6.44 -4.54 7.19
CA PHE A 219 7.82 -4.47 6.71
C PHE A 219 8.00 -3.64 5.43
N THR A 220 6.93 -3.22 4.73
CA THR A 220 7.05 -2.31 3.58
C THR A 220 7.40 -0.89 4.09
N ASP A 221 8.66 -0.69 4.39
CA ASP A 221 9.22 0.53 4.99
C ASP A 221 10.68 0.68 4.53
N GLY A 222 11.09 1.89 4.18
CA GLY A 222 12.44 2.14 3.69
C GLY A 222 13.54 1.87 4.71
N GLY A 223 13.26 2.04 6.00
CA GLY A 223 14.17 1.66 7.08
C GLY A 223 14.33 0.14 7.19
N GLU A 224 13.20 -0.58 7.20
CA GLU A 224 13.17 -2.05 7.27
C GLU A 224 13.82 -2.70 6.03
N PHE A 225 13.67 -2.10 4.85
CA PHE A 225 14.32 -2.58 3.61
C PHE A 225 15.79 -2.19 3.48
N GLY A 226 16.36 -1.49 4.48
CA GLY A 226 17.75 -1.08 4.47
C GLY A 226 18.06 0.10 3.53
N LEU A 227 17.06 0.86 3.10
CA LEU A 227 17.22 2.04 2.26
C LEU A 227 17.57 3.31 3.07
N GLY A 228 17.65 3.19 4.39
CA GLY A 228 17.99 4.24 5.35
C GLY A 228 16.81 5.14 5.71
N ALA A 229 16.02 5.56 4.74
CA ALA A 229 14.81 6.36 4.91
C ALA A 229 13.90 6.20 3.71
N GLU A 230 12.66 6.71 3.81
CA GLU A 230 11.75 6.81 2.67
C GLU A 230 11.00 8.15 2.70
N ILE A 231 10.63 8.63 1.52
CA ILE A 231 9.71 9.77 1.37
C ILE A 231 8.28 9.30 1.09
N GLY A 232 8.09 8.04 0.80
CA GLY A 232 6.80 7.41 0.56
C GLY A 232 6.97 6.10 -0.18
N ILE A 233 5.86 5.41 -0.40
CA ILE A 233 5.80 4.12 -1.09
C ILE A 233 4.98 4.30 -2.36
N SER A 234 5.60 4.05 -3.53
CA SER A 234 4.92 4.15 -4.81
C SER A 234 4.39 2.78 -5.25
N THR A 235 3.16 2.77 -5.75
CA THR A 235 2.55 1.60 -6.38
C THR A 235 2.66 1.62 -7.90
N GLN A 236 3.11 2.75 -8.46
CA GLN A 236 3.25 2.95 -9.91
C GLN A 236 4.44 2.17 -10.49
N LYS A 237 4.37 1.94 -11.82
CA LYS A 237 5.45 1.32 -12.62
C LYS A 237 6.20 2.36 -13.49
N LEU A 238 6.04 3.64 -13.20
CA LEU A 238 6.65 4.72 -13.97
C LEU A 238 8.15 4.87 -13.66
N HIS A 239 8.52 4.69 -12.40
CA HIS A 239 9.88 4.83 -11.87
C HIS A 239 10.13 3.75 -10.81
N ALA A 240 10.69 4.10 -9.65
CA ALA A 240 10.80 3.16 -8.53
C ALA A 240 9.41 2.75 -8.02
N ARG A 241 9.26 1.48 -7.69
CA ARG A 241 8.06 0.89 -7.12
C ARG A 241 8.38 0.38 -5.73
N GLY A 242 7.50 0.62 -4.76
CA GLY A 242 7.76 0.36 -3.34
C GLY A 242 8.32 1.59 -2.63
N PRO A 243 9.06 1.40 -1.51
CA PRO A 243 9.65 2.50 -0.75
C PRO A 243 10.65 3.31 -1.58
N LEU A 244 10.50 4.64 -1.57
CA LEU A 244 11.37 5.58 -2.27
C LEU A 244 12.42 6.13 -1.31
N GLY A 245 13.60 5.54 -1.32
CA GLY A 245 14.75 5.99 -0.56
C GLY A 245 15.60 7.03 -1.30
N LEU A 246 16.79 7.31 -0.78
CA LEU A 246 17.72 8.30 -1.36
C LEU A 246 18.14 7.92 -2.79
N ARG A 247 18.31 6.63 -3.06
CA ARG A 247 18.76 6.12 -4.36
C ARG A 247 17.75 6.43 -5.47
N GLU A 248 16.47 6.27 -5.20
CA GLU A 248 15.36 6.48 -6.12
C GLU A 248 15.16 7.96 -6.46
N LEU A 249 15.72 8.87 -5.64
CA LEU A 249 15.69 10.33 -5.86
C LEU A 249 16.86 10.85 -6.69
N THR A 250 17.77 9.96 -7.09
CA THR A 250 18.99 10.33 -7.81
C THR A 250 19.05 9.64 -9.16
N SER A 251 19.86 10.20 -10.05
CA SER A 251 20.28 9.57 -11.29
C SER A 251 21.80 9.54 -11.36
N TYR A 252 22.35 8.74 -12.24
CA TYR A 252 23.79 8.62 -12.43
C TYR A 252 24.21 8.99 -13.85
N LYS A 253 25.49 9.37 -13.97
CA LYS A 253 26.19 9.52 -15.25
C LYS A 253 27.42 8.63 -15.26
N TYR A 254 27.83 8.23 -16.44
CA TYR A 254 29.10 7.53 -16.62
C TYR A 254 30.20 8.54 -16.92
N GLU A 255 31.34 8.48 -16.21
CA GLU A 255 32.57 9.19 -16.54
C GLU A 255 33.56 8.19 -17.08
N ILE A 256 33.85 8.28 -18.37
CA ILE A 256 34.77 7.39 -19.07
C ILE A 256 36.05 8.16 -19.37
N ARG A 257 37.18 7.70 -18.84
CA ARG A 257 38.49 8.28 -19.04
C ARG A 257 39.34 7.29 -19.81
N GLY A 258 39.65 7.61 -21.06
CA GLY A 258 40.46 6.79 -21.94
C GLY A 258 41.86 7.40 -22.21
N LYS A 259 42.70 6.62 -22.89
CA LYS A 259 44.03 7.00 -23.39
C LYS A 259 44.12 6.81 -24.90
N GLY A 260 43.01 6.98 -25.64
CA GLY A 260 42.96 6.81 -27.10
C GLY A 260 42.46 5.44 -27.57
N GLN A 261 41.79 4.66 -26.69
CA GLN A 261 41.18 3.41 -27.12
C GLN A 261 40.12 3.64 -28.17
N VAL A 262 40.12 2.79 -29.19
CA VAL A 262 39.12 2.73 -30.28
C VAL A 262 38.43 1.38 -30.29
N ARG A 263 37.24 1.31 -30.85
CA ARG A 263 36.45 0.08 -31.02
C ARG A 263 36.48 -0.34 -32.47
#